data_ebd180a97dbcd5cfa1dc0272c79bddc3
#
_entry.id   ebd180a97dbcd5cfa1dc0272c79bddc3
#
_cell.length_a   1.000
_cell.length_b   1.000
_cell.length_c   1.000
_cell.angle_alpha   90.00
_cell.angle_beta   90.00
_cell.angle_gamma   90.00
#
_symmetry.space_group_name_H-M   'P 1'
#
loop_
_entity.id
_entity.type
_entity.pdbx_description
1 polymer ?
#
loop_
_entity_poly.entity_id
_entity_poly.type
_entity_poly.pdbx_seq_one_letter_code
_entity_poly.pdbx_strand_id
1 'polypeptide(L)'
;MLLYLDEPQSCWEACARWLMSVTGADRIDAGFSSAQEIYYRPAFELVRAGVVLPRVLGAAMDARDPGIAGVWESPCVVVIDDVRRDRRLGPGLRAALLAAGTGRKLAVALRDGGRDVGLLCVDAVSAVETWRVDDCRQFDSVARDVIAPILAASRRFAVENGQAAKAFGPAREAEECRGLTPAELRVARLVLAGCSYKEIARRLDRSAFTIDHQLRSMREKLGVNSTAKLMRDLMALVPTMVTAATVAPAALDGGHD
;
A
#
# COMPACT_ATOMS: atom_id res chain seq x y z
N MET A 1 -22.67 -3.29 3.63
CA MET A 1 -21.80 -3.14 2.43
C MET A 1 -22.59 -2.76 1.16
N LEU A 2 -23.63 -3.48 0.79
CA LEU A 2 -24.37 -3.21 -0.48
C LEU A 2 -25.01 -1.80 -0.55
N LEU A 3 -25.31 -1.17 0.58
CA LEU A 3 -25.83 0.21 0.64
C LEU A 3 -24.75 1.28 0.37
N TYR A 4 -23.48 0.90 0.28
CA TYR A 4 -22.34 1.79 0.12
C TYR A 4 -21.53 1.47 -1.14
N LEU A 5 -22.15 0.89 -2.18
CA LEU A 5 -21.46 0.50 -3.41
C LEU A 5 -20.83 1.69 -4.14
N ASP A 6 -21.38 2.87 -4.01
CA ASP A 6 -20.88 4.14 -4.52
C ASP A 6 -19.77 4.77 -3.65
N GLU A 7 -19.55 4.22 -2.45
CA GLU A 7 -18.56 4.69 -1.48
C GLU A 7 -17.61 3.56 -1.05
N PRO A 8 -16.57 3.24 -1.81
CA PRO A 8 -15.65 2.14 -1.51
C PRO A 8 -15.04 2.19 -0.11
N GLN A 9 -14.79 3.39 0.42
CA GLN A 9 -14.27 3.57 1.77
C GLN A 9 -15.26 3.08 2.83
N SER A 10 -16.54 3.40 2.67
CA SER A 10 -17.63 2.94 3.55
C SER A 10 -17.84 1.42 3.44
N CYS A 11 -17.64 0.85 2.24
CA CYS A 11 -17.63 -0.61 2.07
C CYS A 11 -16.49 -1.26 2.87
N TRP A 12 -15.26 -0.72 2.78
CA TRP A 12 -14.12 -1.19 3.57
C TRP A 12 -14.40 -1.10 5.07
N GLU A 13 -14.93 0.04 5.53
CA GLU A 13 -15.23 0.26 6.94
C GLU A 13 -16.27 -0.74 7.47
N ALA A 14 -17.36 -0.96 6.74
CA ALA A 14 -18.39 -1.93 7.11
C ALA A 14 -17.84 -3.36 7.19
N CYS A 15 -16.97 -3.73 6.23
CA CYS A 15 -16.28 -5.01 6.20
C CYS A 15 -15.35 -5.15 7.41
N ALA A 16 -14.50 -4.15 7.67
CA ALA A 16 -13.53 -4.21 8.75
C ALA A 16 -14.18 -4.26 10.14
N ARG A 17 -15.24 -3.48 10.37
CA ARG A 17 -15.99 -3.53 11.64
C ARG A 17 -16.56 -4.92 11.90
N TRP A 18 -17.14 -5.55 10.89
CA TRP A 18 -17.65 -6.90 11.00
C TRP A 18 -16.53 -7.91 11.26
N LEU A 19 -15.45 -7.87 10.46
CA LEU A 19 -14.30 -8.75 10.65
C LEU A 19 -13.70 -8.62 12.05
N MET A 20 -13.54 -7.39 12.52
CA MET A 20 -13.00 -7.12 13.86
C MET A 20 -13.89 -7.75 14.97
N SER A 21 -15.22 -7.74 14.78
CA SER A 21 -16.14 -8.31 15.75
C SER A 21 -16.10 -9.84 15.80
N VAL A 22 -15.80 -10.51 14.68
CA VAL A 22 -15.79 -11.98 14.59
C VAL A 22 -14.41 -12.59 14.82
N THR A 23 -13.34 -11.89 14.47
CA THR A 23 -11.96 -12.38 14.61
C THR A 23 -11.27 -11.95 15.90
N GLY A 24 -11.82 -10.94 16.60
CA GLY A 24 -11.14 -10.33 17.73
C GLY A 24 -9.83 -9.63 17.38
N ALA A 25 -9.67 -9.22 16.12
CA ALA A 25 -8.45 -8.57 15.63
C ALA A 25 -8.18 -7.24 16.32
N ASP A 26 -6.91 -6.86 16.38
CA ASP A 26 -6.47 -5.55 16.87
C ASP A 26 -6.45 -4.52 15.76
N ARG A 27 -6.18 -4.95 14.51
CA ARG A 27 -6.19 -4.11 13.31
C ARG A 27 -6.71 -4.89 12.10
N ILE A 28 -7.45 -4.20 11.25
CA ILE A 28 -7.77 -4.62 9.89
C ILE A 28 -7.13 -3.62 8.95
N ASP A 29 -6.35 -4.07 8.00
CA ASP A 29 -5.82 -3.25 6.92
C ASP A 29 -6.16 -3.84 5.56
N ALA A 30 -6.32 -2.98 4.57
CA ALA A 30 -6.72 -3.39 3.25
C ALA A 30 -6.38 -2.34 2.20
N GLY A 31 -6.35 -2.77 0.93
CA GLY A 31 -6.17 -1.86 -0.19
C GLY A 31 -6.44 -2.54 -1.52
N PHE A 32 -6.93 -1.74 -2.47
CA PHE A 32 -6.98 -2.16 -3.86
C PHE A 32 -5.55 -2.33 -4.39
N SER A 33 -5.25 -3.47 -5.01
CA SER A 33 -3.92 -3.81 -5.50
C SER A 33 -4.00 -4.96 -6.50
N SER A 34 -2.89 -5.29 -7.13
CA SER A 34 -2.75 -6.46 -8.01
C SER A 34 -1.39 -7.13 -7.80
N ALA A 35 -1.26 -8.38 -8.26
CA ALA A 35 -0.01 -9.14 -8.19
C ALA A 35 1.14 -8.51 -9.01
N GLN A 36 0.84 -7.61 -9.96
CA GLN A 36 1.82 -6.96 -10.82
C GLN A 36 2.36 -5.65 -10.24
N GLU A 37 1.80 -5.16 -9.14
CA GLU A 37 2.28 -3.91 -8.53
C GLU A 37 3.63 -4.12 -7.85
N ILE A 38 4.49 -3.09 -7.92
CA ILE A 38 5.83 -3.12 -7.29
C ILE A 38 5.72 -2.93 -5.78
N TYR A 39 4.73 -2.15 -5.35
CA TYR A 39 4.49 -1.86 -3.93
C TYR A 39 3.03 -2.08 -3.58
N TYR A 40 2.80 -2.81 -2.49
CA TYR A 40 1.50 -2.80 -1.82
C TYR A 40 1.44 -1.62 -0.85
N ARG A 41 0.30 -0.92 -0.85
CA ARG A 41 0.02 0.17 0.10
C ARG A 41 -1.38 0.00 0.66
N PRO A 42 -1.53 -0.24 1.96
CA PRO A 42 -2.84 -0.20 2.60
C PRO A 42 -3.50 1.18 2.37
N ALA A 43 -4.68 1.18 1.79
CA ALA A 43 -5.50 2.37 1.56
C ALA A 43 -6.59 2.55 2.62
N PHE A 44 -6.81 1.51 3.41
CA PHE A 44 -7.75 1.48 4.52
C PHE A 44 -7.11 0.84 5.75
N GLU A 45 -7.41 1.37 6.93
CA GLU A 45 -6.98 0.84 8.22
C GLU A 45 -8.05 1.12 9.28
N LEU A 46 -8.40 0.10 10.04
CA LEU A 46 -9.23 0.21 11.24
C LEU A 46 -8.51 -0.46 12.41
N VAL A 47 -8.34 0.26 13.52
CA VAL A 47 -7.76 -0.24 14.76
C VAL A 47 -8.87 -0.36 15.81
N ARG A 48 -8.84 -1.44 16.60
CA ARG A 48 -9.81 -1.69 17.66
C ARG A 48 -9.76 -0.60 18.73
N ALA A 49 -10.92 -0.20 19.22
CA ALA A 49 -11.03 0.78 20.27
C ALA A 49 -10.20 0.37 21.52
N GLY A 50 -9.43 1.30 22.06
CA GLY A 50 -8.55 1.07 23.20
C GLY A 50 -7.20 0.44 22.88
N VAL A 51 -6.93 0.06 21.63
CA VAL A 51 -5.61 -0.40 21.16
C VAL A 51 -4.86 0.73 20.50
N VAL A 52 -3.60 0.91 20.87
CA VAL A 52 -2.71 1.93 20.26
C VAL A 52 -1.65 1.21 19.45
N LEU A 53 -1.68 1.40 18.13
CA LEU A 53 -0.73 0.81 17.19
C LEU A 53 -0.16 1.87 16.24
N PRO A 54 1.11 1.73 15.81
CA PRO A 54 1.63 2.51 14.71
C PRO A 54 0.81 2.25 13.44
N ARG A 55 0.57 3.31 12.67
CA ARG A 55 -0.25 3.23 11.46
C ARG A 55 0.48 2.50 10.34
N VAL A 56 -0.28 1.71 9.57
CA VAL A 56 0.19 1.09 8.32
C VAL A 56 -0.40 1.76 7.09
N LEU A 57 -1.38 2.63 7.26
CA LEU A 57 -2.05 3.35 6.17
C LEU A 57 -1.03 4.10 5.29
N GLY A 58 -1.00 3.79 4.01
CA GLY A 58 -0.09 4.40 3.03
C GLY A 58 1.36 3.91 3.08
N ALA A 59 1.73 3.02 4.03
CA ALA A 59 3.07 2.44 4.08
C ALA A 59 3.36 1.64 2.80
N ALA A 60 4.51 1.92 2.17
CA ALA A 60 4.93 1.20 0.96
C ALA A 60 5.65 -0.09 1.34
N MET A 61 5.08 -1.23 0.99
CA MET A 61 5.67 -2.56 1.19
C MET A 61 6.08 -3.13 -0.17
N ASP A 62 7.31 -3.65 -0.31
CA ASP A 62 7.76 -4.26 -1.57
C ASP A 62 6.88 -5.49 -1.86
N ALA A 63 6.08 -5.42 -2.93
CA ALA A 63 5.16 -6.50 -3.30
C ALA A 63 5.88 -7.77 -3.79
N ARG A 64 7.18 -7.67 -4.08
CA ARG A 64 8.04 -8.81 -4.43
C ARG A 64 8.55 -9.57 -3.20
N ASP A 65 8.33 -9.04 -1.99
CA ASP A 65 8.65 -9.80 -0.77
C ASP A 65 7.91 -11.13 -0.79
N PRO A 66 8.57 -12.26 -0.50
CA PRO A 66 7.95 -13.59 -0.55
C PRO A 66 6.68 -13.70 0.29
N GLY A 67 6.58 -12.92 1.38
CA GLY A 67 5.37 -12.87 2.20
C GLY A 67 4.18 -12.27 1.47
N ILE A 68 4.36 -11.20 0.69
CA ILE A 68 3.27 -10.56 -0.09
C ILE A 68 3.00 -11.36 -1.37
N ALA A 69 4.05 -11.74 -2.11
CA ALA A 69 3.91 -12.57 -3.31
C ALA A 69 3.18 -13.87 -2.99
N GLY A 70 3.53 -14.53 -1.89
CA GLY A 70 2.87 -15.75 -1.43
C GLY A 70 1.37 -15.58 -1.10
N VAL A 71 0.91 -14.39 -0.71
CA VAL A 71 -0.52 -14.12 -0.55
C VAL A 71 -1.23 -14.13 -1.91
N TRP A 72 -0.61 -13.55 -2.93
CA TRP A 72 -1.15 -13.57 -4.30
C TRP A 72 -1.15 -14.97 -4.93
N GLU A 73 -0.15 -15.78 -4.62
CA GLU A 73 -0.04 -17.16 -5.14
C GLU A 73 -0.95 -18.15 -4.39
N SER A 74 -1.32 -17.82 -3.16
CA SER A 74 -2.11 -18.72 -2.32
C SER A 74 -3.56 -18.87 -2.82
N PRO A 75 -4.06 -20.11 -2.90
CA PRO A 75 -5.47 -20.37 -3.15
C PRO A 75 -6.37 -20.11 -1.95
N CYS A 76 -5.83 -19.89 -0.76
CA CYS A 76 -6.55 -19.66 0.48
C CYS A 76 -5.85 -18.64 1.36
N VAL A 77 -6.46 -18.28 2.49
CA VAL A 77 -5.87 -17.37 3.47
C VAL A 77 -4.47 -17.82 3.87
N VAL A 78 -3.53 -16.88 3.91
CA VAL A 78 -2.18 -17.08 4.45
C VAL A 78 -2.23 -16.76 5.94
N VAL A 79 -1.91 -17.77 6.74
CA VAL A 79 -1.88 -17.67 8.21
C VAL A 79 -0.43 -17.49 8.66
N ILE A 80 -0.15 -16.44 9.41
CA ILE A 80 1.12 -16.13 10.04
C ILE A 80 0.88 -16.08 11.55
N ASP A 81 1.24 -17.15 12.26
CA ASP A 81 1.02 -17.25 13.70
C ASP A 81 2.05 -16.49 14.53
N ASP A 82 3.25 -16.28 14.00
CA ASP A 82 4.30 -15.46 14.62
C ASP A 82 5.14 -14.77 13.55
N VAL A 83 4.97 -13.47 13.41
CA VAL A 83 5.71 -12.63 12.46
C VAL A 83 7.23 -12.70 12.66
N ARG A 84 7.70 -12.92 13.90
CA ARG A 84 9.14 -13.03 14.20
C ARG A 84 9.78 -14.28 13.61
N ARG A 85 9.02 -15.37 13.53
CA ARG A 85 9.52 -16.71 13.20
C ARG A 85 9.12 -17.19 11.81
N ASP A 86 8.14 -16.57 11.17
CA ASP A 86 7.65 -17.01 9.87
C ASP A 86 8.72 -16.82 8.78
N ARG A 87 9.16 -17.91 8.19
CA ARG A 87 10.24 -17.92 7.19
C ARG A 87 9.80 -17.40 5.82
N ARG A 88 8.50 -17.28 5.58
CA ARG A 88 7.94 -16.74 4.33
C ARG A 88 8.13 -15.24 4.23
N LEU A 89 8.33 -14.55 5.35
CA LEU A 89 8.53 -13.10 5.38
C LEU A 89 10.00 -12.75 5.11
N GLY A 90 10.24 -11.90 4.14
CA GLY A 90 11.54 -11.27 3.94
C GLY A 90 11.92 -10.34 5.09
N PRO A 91 13.22 -10.00 5.24
CA PRO A 91 13.68 -9.17 6.36
C PRO A 91 12.99 -7.80 6.42
N GLY A 92 12.79 -7.16 5.27
CA GLY A 92 12.17 -5.82 5.18
C GLY A 92 10.72 -5.83 5.62
N LEU A 93 9.92 -6.76 5.08
CA LEU A 93 8.51 -6.90 5.44
C LEU A 93 8.34 -7.30 6.92
N ARG A 94 9.15 -8.24 7.40
CA ARG A 94 9.14 -8.64 8.81
C ARG A 94 9.41 -7.46 9.73
N ALA A 95 10.46 -6.68 9.46
CA ALA A 95 10.78 -5.49 10.23
C ALA A 95 9.64 -4.47 10.22
N ALA A 96 9.02 -4.23 9.06
CA ALA A 96 7.88 -3.32 8.92
C ALA A 96 6.67 -3.78 9.72
N LEU A 97 6.31 -5.07 9.65
CA LEU A 97 5.19 -5.63 10.42
C LEU A 97 5.43 -5.56 11.93
N LEU A 98 6.64 -5.87 12.39
CA LEU A 98 7.00 -5.76 13.82
C LEU A 98 6.99 -4.31 14.29
N ALA A 99 7.52 -3.38 13.49
CA ALA A 99 7.45 -1.94 13.78
C ALA A 99 6.01 -1.41 13.84
N ALA A 100 5.11 -2.00 13.06
CA ALA A 100 3.68 -1.72 13.10
C ALA A 100 2.93 -2.41 14.27
N GLY A 101 3.64 -3.20 15.10
CA GLY A 101 3.06 -3.90 16.25
C GLY A 101 2.33 -5.18 15.88
N THR A 102 2.52 -5.72 14.68
CA THR A 102 1.88 -6.99 14.27
C THR A 102 2.64 -8.17 14.84
N GLY A 103 1.99 -8.96 15.69
CA GLY A 103 2.52 -10.23 16.23
C GLY A 103 2.12 -11.42 15.38
N ARG A 104 0.86 -11.47 14.93
CA ARG A 104 0.30 -12.51 14.04
C ARG A 104 -0.61 -11.87 12.99
N LYS A 105 -0.78 -12.54 11.84
CA LYS A 105 -1.51 -11.97 10.70
C LYS A 105 -2.25 -13.03 9.91
N LEU A 106 -3.47 -12.71 9.45
CA LEU A 106 -4.13 -13.37 8.34
C LEU A 106 -4.05 -12.43 7.13
N ALA A 107 -3.77 -12.96 5.97
CA ALA A 107 -3.76 -12.20 4.73
C ALA A 107 -4.41 -12.99 3.61
N VAL A 108 -5.25 -12.33 2.82
CA VAL A 108 -5.92 -12.94 1.67
C VAL A 108 -5.92 -12.01 0.48
N ALA A 109 -5.66 -12.58 -0.70
CA ALA A 109 -5.83 -11.89 -1.97
C ALA A 109 -7.30 -11.92 -2.37
N LEU A 110 -7.89 -10.74 -2.54
CA LEU A 110 -9.25 -10.58 -3.02
C LEU A 110 -9.27 -10.64 -4.55
N ARG A 111 -10.12 -11.50 -5.11
CA ARG A 111 -10.28 -11.65 -6.56
C ARG A 111 -11.76 -11.75 -6.92
N ASP A 112 -12.12 -11.18 -8.07
CA ASP A 112 -13.47 -11.27 -8.65
C ASP A 112 -13.36 -11.73 -10.11
N GLY A 113 -13.91 -12.89 -10.44
CA GLY A 113 -13.83 -13.47 -11.79
C GLY A 113 -12.37 -13.65 -12.29
N GLY A 114 -11.45 -14.02 -11.42
CA GLY A 114 -10.02 -14.18 -11.74
C GLY A 114 -9.24 -12.86 -11.84
N ARG A 115 -9.88 -11.71 -11.63
CA ARG A 115 -9.22 -10.39 -11.61
C ARG A 115 -8.82 -10.01 -10.19
N ASP A 116 -7.63 -9.47 -10.04
CA ASP A 116 -7.16 -8.95 -8.77
C ASP A 116 -7.98 -7.72 -8.33
N VAL A 117 -8.45 -7.74 -7.10
CA VAL A 117 -9.19 -6.63 -6.47
C VAL A 117 -8.30 -5.94 -5.45
N GLY A 118 -7.64 -6.70 -4.58
CA GLY A 118 -6.79 -6.13 -3.54
C GLY A 118 -6.31 -7.16 -2.52
N LEU A 119 -5.72 -6.66 -1.44
CA LEU A 119 -5.36 -7.46 -0.27
C LEU A 119 -6.20 -7.03 0.93
N LEU A 120 -6.58 -8.02 1.74
CA LEU A 120 -7.27 -7.83 3.02
C LEU A 120 -6.48 -8.56 4.10
N CYS A 121 -6.19 -7.86 5.17
CA CYS A 121 -5.35 -8.32 6.26
C CYS A 121 -6.04 -8.16 7.61
N VAL A 122 -5.80 -9.09 8.50
CA VAL A 122 -6.27 -9.12 9.89
C VAL A 122 -5.06 -9.30 10.78
N ASP A 123 -4.79 -8.35 11.67
CA ASP A 123 -3.63 -8.34 12.55
C ASP A 123 -4.03 -8.49 14.01
N ALA A 124 -3.22 -9.22 14.77
CA ALA A 124 -3.23 -9.20 16.23
C ALA A 124 -1.83 -8.91 16.79
N VAL A 125 -1.77 -8.16 17.89
CA VAL A 125 -0.52 -7.78 18.57
C VAL A 125 0.12 -9.00 19.22
N SER A 126 -0.68 -9.83 19.89
CA SER A 126 -0.20 -11.00 20.60
C SER A 126 0.06 -12.16 19.63
N ALA A 127 1.25 -12.75 19.71
CA ALA A 127 1.59 -14.00 19.03
C ALA A 127 1.42 -15.22 19.97
N VAL A 128 0.91 -15.04 21.19
CA VAL A 128 0.74 -16.13 22.17
C VAL A 128 -0.45 -17.03 21.82
N GLU A 129 -1.50 -16.44 21.25
CA GLU A 129 -2.66 -17.17 20.79
C GLU A 129 -2.52 -17.49 19.30
N THR A 130 -2.97 -18.65 18.88
CA THR A 130 -3.05 -19.03 17.46
C THR A 130 -4.43 -18.69 16.89
N TRP A 131 -4.51 -18.50 15.59
CA TRP A 131 -5.78 -18.37 14.89
C TRP A 131 -6.53 -19.71 14.91
N ARG A 132 -7.80 -19.69 15.28
CA ARG A 132 -8.60 -20.92 15.21
C ARG A 132 -8.82 -21.31 13.74
N VAL A 133 -8.74 -22.57 13.46
CA VAL A 133 -8.90 -23.09 12.07
C VAL A 133 -10.25 -22.68 11.48
N ASP A 134 -11.33 -22.73 12.29
CA ASP A 134 -12.66 -22.36 11.82
C ASP A 134 -12.77 -20.86 11.53
N ASP A 135 -12.12 -19.98 12.32
CA ASP A 135 -12.08 -18.55 12.07
C ASP A 135 -11.32 -18.24 10.77
N CYS A 136 -10.22 -18.94 10.51
CA CYS A 136 -9.47 -18.83 9.25
C CYS A 136 -10.30 -19.24 8.03
N ARG A 137 -11.01 -20.36 8.13
CA ARG A 137 -11.89 -20.83 7.05
C ARG A 137 -13.06 -19.88 6.80
N GLN A 138 -13.69 -19.39 7.85
CA GLN A 138 -14.77 -18.43 7.74
C GLN A 138 -14.28 -17.11 7.15
N PHE A 139 -13.12 -16.62 7.60
CA PHE A 139 -12.49 -15.44 7.03
C PHE A 139 -12.21 -15.61 5.53
N ASP A 140 -11.59 -16.74 5.13
CA ASP A 140 -11.28 -17.02 3.72
C ASP A 140 -12.54 -17.05 2.86
N SER A 141 -13.55 -17.81 3.26
CA SER A 141 -14.82 -17.91 2.52
C SER A 141 -15.51 -16.55 2.39
N VAL A 142 -15.68 -15.81 3.48
CA VAL A 142 -16.33 -14.49 3.43
C VAL A 142 -15.51 -13.48 2.62
N ALA A 143 -14.19 -13.50 2.76
CA ALA A 143 -13.33 -12.60 1.98
C ALA A 143 -13.48 -12.83 0.47
N ARG A 144 -13.54 -14.08 0.02
CA ARG A 144 -13.63 -14.46 -1.39
C ARG A 144 -15.03 -14.38 -1.96
N ASP A 145 -16.00 -14.94 -1.23
CA ASP A 145 -17.35 -15.16 -1.76
C ASP A 145 -18.26 -13.93 -1.56
N VAL A 146 -17.92 -13.06 -0.62
CA VAL A 146 -18.75 -11.89 -0.26
C VAL A 146 -18.00 -10.57 -0.44
N ILE A 147 -16.83 -10.43 0.21
CA ILE A 147 -16.12 -9.15 0.26
C ILE A 147 -15.52 -8.78 -1.11
N ALA A 148 -14.82 -9.70 -1.74
CA ALA A 148 -14.16 -9.46 -3.01
C ALA A 148 -15.13 -9.02 -4.13
N PRO A 149 -16.27 -9.71 -4.39
CA PRO A 149 -17.23 -9.29 -5.40
C PRO A 149 -17.85 -7.91 -5.10
N ILE A 150 -18.17 -7.63 -3.83
CA ILE A 150 -18.76 -6.36 -3.43
C ILE A 150 -17.77 -5.20 -3.63
N LEU A 151 -16.51 -5.39 -3.23
CA LEU A 151 -15.47 -4.37 -3.42
C LEU A 151 -15.11 -4.19 -4.89
N ALA A 152 -15.10 -5.26 -5.69
CA ALA A 152 -14.93 -5.17 -7.13
C ALA A 152 -16.07 -4.37 -7.78
N ALA A 153 -17.31 -4.60 -7.36
CA ALA A 153 -18.47 -3.84 -7.83
C ALA A 153 -18.38 -2.36 -7.40
N SER A 154 -18.05 -2.11 -6.13
CA SER A 154 -17.89 -0.75 -5.62
C SER A 154 -16.77 0.01 -6.36
N ARG A 155 -15.64 -0.66 -6.64
CA ARG A 155 -14.56 -0.09 -7.43
C ARG A 155 -15.01 0.30 -8.84
N ARG A 156 -15.73 -0.59 -9.54
CA ARG A 156 -16.28 -0.31 -10.87
C ARG A 156 -17.22 0.90 -10.84
N PHE A 157 -18.11 0.91 -9.87
CA PHE A 157 -19.09 2.00 -9.70
C PHE A 157 -18.42 3.35 -9.46
N ALA A 158 -17.38 3.39 -8.61
CA ALA A 158 -16.60 4.60 -8.33
C ALA A 158 -15.86 5.10 -9.59
N VAL A 159 -15.31 4.21 -10.41
CA VAL A 159 -14.65 4.56 -11.67
C VAL A 159 -15.67 5.13 -12.68
N GLU A 160 -16.80 4.47 -12.87
CA GLU A 160 -17.84 4.89 -13.81
C GLU A 160 -18.43 6.26 -13.45
N ASN A 161 -18.55 6.57 -12.16
CA ASN A 161 -19.09 7.84 -11.67
C ASN A 161 -18.01 8.93 -11.46
N GLY A 162 -16.77 8.72 -11.93
CA GLY A 162 -15.68 9.69 -11.79
C GLY A 162 -15.20 9.90 -10.35
N GLN A 163 -15.55 8.97 -9.43
CA GLN A 163 -15.17 9.00 -8.02
C GLN A 163 -13.94 8.13 -7.73
N ALA A 164 -13.25 7.68 -8.77
CA ALA A 164 -12.08 6.80 -8.65
C ALA A 164 -11.02 7.33 -7.67
N ALA A 165 -10.84 8.64 -7.62
CA ALA A 165 -9.96 9.32 -6.70
C ALA A 165 -10.26 9.01 -5.23
N LYS A 166 -11.51 9.03 -4.83
CA LYS A 166 -11.95 8.70 -3.46
C LYS A 166 -11.86 7.21 -3.13
N ALA A 167 -11.94 6.36 -4.15
CA ALA A 167 -11.97 4.91 -4.01
C ALA A 167 -10.59 4.28 -3.73
N PHE A 168 -9.51 4.94 -4.18
CA PHE A 168 -8.17 4.33 -4.22
C PHE A 168 -7.21 4.84 -3.14
N GLY A 169 -7.61 5.83 -2.34
CA GLY A 169 -6.79 6.46 -1.31
C GLY A 169 -5.75 7.46 -1.86
N PRO A 170 -5.19 8.33 -1.01
CA PRO A 170 -4.41 9.49 -1.43
C PRO A 170 -3.13 9.17 -2.22
N ALA A 171 -2.58 7.97 -2.09
CA ALA A 171 -1.34 7.61 -2.79
C ALA A 171 -1.54 7.27 -4.27
N ARG A 172 -2.70 6.74 -4.65
CA ARG A 172 -3.04 6.44 -6.05
C ARG A 172 -3.66 7.64 -6.75
N GLU A 173 -4.37 8.48 -6.00
CA GLU A 173 -4.91 9.76 -6.48
C GLU A 173 -3.80 10.66 -7.03
N ALA A 174 -2.66 10.71 -6.34
CA ALA A 174 -1.52 11.51 -6.77
C ALA A 174 -0.87 10.97 -8.07
N GLU A 175 -0.94 9.66 -8.30
CA GLU A 175 -0.33 9.01 -9.46
C GLU A 175 -1.24 8.97 -10.69
N GLU A 176 -2.53 8.70 -10.54
CA GLU A 176 -3.48 8.57 -11.66
C GLU A 176 -4.15 9.91 -12.05
N CYS A 177 -4.39 10.82 -11.10
CA CYS A 177 -5.17 12.04 -11.34
C CYS A 177 -4.43 13.17 -12.07
N ARG A 178 -3.13 13.03 -12.36
CA ARG A 178 -2.36 14.04 -13.10
C ARG A 178 -1.72 13.56 -14.39
N GLY A 179 -2.05 12.37 -14.84
CA GLY A 179 -1.55 11.84 -16.12
C GLY A 179 -0.02 11.65 -16.17
N LEU A 180 0.64 11.58 -15.01
CA LEU A 180 2.06 11.29 -14.94
C LEU A 180 2.33 9.80 -15.17
N THR A 181 3.26 9.49 -16.04
CA THR A 181 3.69 8.11 -16.29
C THR A 181 4.54 7.57 -15.13
N PRO A 182 4.67 6.24 -14.96
CA PRO A 182 5.57 5.64 -13.96
C PRO A 182 7.03 6.10 -14.09
N ALA A 183 7.48 6.44 -15.30
CA ALA A 183 8.83 6.98 -15.53
C ALA A 183 8.95 8.42 -15.01
N GLU A 184 7.97 9.27 -15.28
CA GLU A 184 7.89 10.63 -14.76
C GLU A 184 7.81 10.66 -13.23
N LEU A 185 7.07 9.75 -12.62
CA LEU A 185 6.98 9.64 -11.17
C LEU A 185 8.32 9.26 -10.52
N ARG A 186 9.10 8.38 -11.15
CA ARG A 186 10.47 8.09 -10.67
C ARG A 186 11.36 9.33 -10.70
N VAL A 187 11.28 10.13 -11.76
CA VAL A 187 12.00 11.40 -11.86
C VAL A 187 11.49 12.40 -10.82
N ALA A 188 10.17 12.55 -10.66
CA ALA A 188 9.57 13.42 -9.67
C ALA A 188 10.06 13.14 -8.24
N ARG A 189 10.13 11.86 -7.83
CA ARG A 189 10.66 11.45 -6.52
C ARG A 189 12.11 11.88 -6.29
N LEU A 190 12.95 11.75 -7.30
CA LEU A 190 14.36 12.16 -7.21
C LEU A 190 14.53 13.68 -7.21
N VAL A 191 13.68 14.41 -7.93
CA VAL A 191 13.62 15.88 -7.87
C VAL A 191 13.24 16.35 -6.47
N LEU A 192 12.22 15.73 -5.86
CA LEU A 192 11.79 16.04 -4.51
C LEU A 192 12.85 15.67 -3.45
N ALA A 193 13.65 14.64 -3.71
CA ALA A 193 14.81 14.28 -2.88
C ALA A 193 16.01 15.23 -3.08
N GLY A 194 15.86 16.32 -3.85
CA GLY A 194 16.90 17.32 -4.06
C GLY A 194 18.00 16.89 -5.05
N CYS A 195 17.81 15.81 -5.80
CA CYS A 195 18.81 15.36 -6.77
C CYS A 195 18.91 16.31 -7.97
N SER A 196 20.13 16.64 -8.39
CA SER A 196 20.38 17.35 -9.63
C SER A 196 20.04 16.50 -10.86
N TYR A 197 19.80 17.12 -12.01
CA TYR A 197 19.48 16.40 -13.26
C TYR A 197 20.55 15.37 -13.66
N LYS A 198 21.83 15.68 -13.40
CA LYS A 198 22.94 14.74 -13.65
C LYS A 198 22.91 13.53 -12.72
N GLU A 199 22.55 13.73 -11.46
CA GLU A 199 22.39 12.65 -10.48
C GLU A 199 21.19 11.78 -10.80
N ILE A 200 20.06 12.39 -11.21
CA ILE A 200 18.86 11.67 -11.65
C ILE A 200 19.18 10.82 -12.89
N ALA A 201 19.84 11.41 -13.88
CA ALA A 201 20.26 10.71 -15.09
C ALA A 201 21.12 9.48 -14.78
N ARG A 202 22.11 9.64 -13.90
CA ARG A 202 23.01 8.56 -13.46
C ARG A 202 22.27 7.47 -12.67
N ARG A 203 21.36 7.87 -11.72
CA ARG A 203 20.62 6.91 -10.88
C ARG A 203 19.61 6.09 -11.68
N LEU A 204 19.04 6.66 -12.74
CA LEU A 204 18.03 6.00 -13.56
C LEU A 204 18.61 5.35 -14.82
N ASP A 205 19.93 5.42 -15.01
CA ASP A 205 20.63 4.98 -16.23
C ASP A 205 19.98 5.56 -17.50
N ARG A 206 19.87 6.90 -17.53
CA ARG A 206 19.27 7.67 -18.63
C ARG A 206 20.14 8.86 -18.99
N SER A 207 19.94 9.39 -20.22
CA SER A 207 20.60 10.62 -20.60
C SER A 207 20.01 11.84 -19.88
N ALA A 208 20.81 12.88 -19.66
CA ALA A 208 20.33 14.16 -19.12
C ALA A 208 19.22 14.77 -19.99
N PHE A 209 19.29 14.56 -21.30
CA PHE A 209 18.25 14.96 -22.25
C PHE A 209 16.92 14.26 -22.00
N THR A 210 16.95 12.96 -21.71
CA THR A 210 15.75 12.19 -21.37
C THR A 210 15.10 12.71 -20.07
N ILE A 211 15.90 13.08 -19.08
CA ILE A 211 15.40 13.65 -17.82
C ILE A 211 14.77 15.03 -18.07
N ASP A 212 15.42 15.90 -18.86
CA ASP A 212 14.85 17.21 -19.21
C ASP A 212 13.52 17.07 -19.95
N HIS A 213 13.45 16.15 -20.91
CA HIS A 213 12.21 15.86 -21.65
C HIS A 213 11.09 15.39 -20.69
N GLN A 214 11.38 14.50 -19.74
CA GLN A 214 10.40 14.04 -18.76
C GLN A 214 9.94 15.18 -17.82
N LEU A 215 10.85 16.06 -17.42
CA LEU A 215 10.52 17.25 -16.62
C LEU A 215 9.66 18.25 -17.40
N ARG A 216 9.89 18.38 -18.69
CA ARG A 216 9.05 19.21 -19.56
C ARG A 216 7.65 18.63 -19.68
N SER A 217 7.54 17.35 -19.99
CA SER A 217 6.27 16.63 -20.06
C SER A 217 5.48 16.73 -18.76
N MET A 218 6.13 16.58 -17.60
CA MET A 218 5.47 16.77 -16.30
C MET A 218 4.95 18.20 -16.12
N ARG A 219 5.73 19.23 -16.52
CA ARG A 219 5.27 20.63 -16.45
C ARG A 219 4.05 20.88 -17.32
N GLU A 220 4.03 20.35 -18.54
CA GLU A 220 2.88 20.44 -19.45
C GLU A 220 1.64 19.75 -18.86
N LYS A 221 1.79 18.53 -18.33
CA LYS A 221 0.69 17.77 -17.72
C LYS A 221 0.11 18.42 -16.47
N LEU A 222 0.96 19.08 -15.68
CA LEU A 222 0.55 19.76 -14.45
C LEU A 222 0.18 21.24 -14.67
N GLY A 223 0.27 21.74 -15.91
CA GLY A 223 -0.07 23.11 -16.25
C GLY A 223 0.86 24.17 -15.62
N VAL A 224 2.11 23.79 -15.33
CA VAL A 224 3.09 24.69 -14.68
C VAL A 224 4.23 25.06 -15.64
N ASN A 225 4.73 26.29 -15.52
CA ASN A 225 5.70 26.86 -16.43
C ASN A 225 7.13 26.97 -15.87
N SER A 226 7.36 26.49 -14.62
CA SER A 226 8.69 26.50 -14.01
C SER A 226 8.93 25.26 -13.15
N THR A 227 10.21 24.88 -13.00
CA THR A 227 10.61 23.77 -12.12
C THR A 227 10.29 24.05 -10.65
N ALA A 228 10.37 25.31 -10.21
CA ALA A 228 9.99 25.70 -8.86
C ALA A 228 8.50 25.49 -8.59
N LYS A 229 7.63 25.84 -9.55
CA LYS A 229 6.19 25.56 -9.48
C LYS A 229 5.92 24.06 -9.53
N LEU A 230 6.62 23.33 -10.42
CA LEU A 230 6.56 21.88 -10.48
C LEU A 230 6.90 21.25 -9.13
N MET A 231 8.00 21.66 -8.50
CA MET A 231 8.39 21.15 -7.17
C MET A 231 7.33 21.44 -6.11
N ARG A 232 6.79 22.68 -6.07
CA ARG A 232 5.73 23.06 -5.14
C ARG A 232 4.47 22.20 -5.33
N ASP A 233 4.06 21.97 -6.58
CA ASP A 233 2.87 21.19 -6.88
C ASP A 233 3.09 19.70 -6.64
N LEU A 234 4.30 19.19 -6.92
CA LEU A 234 4.70 17.85 -6.50
C LEU A 234 4.76 17.71 -4.97
N MET A 235 5.26 18.71 -4.23
CA MET A 235 5.23 18.72 -2.76
C MET A 235 3.82 18.76 -2.19
N ALA A 236 2.91 19.49 -2.81
CA ALA A 236 1.50 19.51 -2.41
C ALA A 236 0.79 18.15 -2.68
N LEU A 237 1.32 17.36 -3.62
CA LEU A 237 0.90 15.99 -3.87
C LEU A 237 1.54 14.97 -2.91
N VAL A 238 2.50 15.40 -2.12
CA VAL A 238 3.41 14.57 -1.29
C VAL A 238 3.25 14.79 0.22
N PRO A 239 2.07 14.87 0.83
CA PRO A 239 2.00 14.65 2.27
C PRO A 239 2.50 13.25 2.67
N THR A 240 2.69 12.34 1.69
CA THR A 240 2.96 10.91 1.92
C THR A 240 4.31 10.41 1.41
N MET A 241 5.05 11.15 0.58
CA MET A 241 6.31 10.66 -0.01
C MET A 241 7.57 10.93 0.82
N VAL A 242 7.55 11.85 1.76
CA VAL A 242 8.78 12.31 2.47
C VAL A 242 9.06 11.53 3.75
N THR A 243 8.10 10.86 4.35
CA THR A 243 8.29 10.12 5.61
C THR A 243 9.03 8.79 5.46
N ALA A 244 9.26 8.29 4.25
CA ALA A 244 9.94 7.00 4.02
C ALA A 244 11.45 7.09 3.75
N ALA A 245 12.01 8.31 3.64
CA ALA A 245 13.42 8.51 3.28
C ALA A 245 14.35 8.88 4.46
N THR A 246 13.84 8.99 5.68
CA THR A 246 14.61 9.50 6.82
C THR A 246 14.84 8.47 7.92
N VAL A 247 15.14 7.21 7.60
CA VAL A 247 15.75 6.28 8.56
C VAL A 247 16.78 5.40 7.84
N ALA A 248 17.93 5.97 7.53
CA ALA A 248 19.18 5.23 7.46
C ALA A 248 20.16 5.91 8.40
N PRO A 249 20.57 5.29 9.52
CA PRO A 249 21.67 5.82 10.29
C PRO A 249 22.94 5.68 9.44
N ALA A 250 23.63 6.81 9.25
CA ALA A 250 24.99 6.82 8.74
C ALA A 250 25.86 5.96 9.65
N ALA A 251 26.43 4.91 9.10
CA ALA A 251 27.53 4.21 9.73
C ALA A 251 28.67 5.22 9.89
N LEU A 252 28.95 5.61 11.12
CA LEU A 252 30.17 6.32 11.48
C LEU A 252 31.31 5.31 11.39
N ASP A 253 32.00 5.39 10.26
CA ASP A 253 33.34 4.85 10.12
C ASP A 253 34.27 5.67 11.01
N GLY A 254 34.70 5.09 12.09
CA GLY A 254 35.66 5.64 13.06
C GLY A 254 36.88 4.74 13.09
N GLY A 255 37.77 4.90 12.11
CA GLY A 255 39.10 4.37 12.19
C GLY A 255 40.01 5.31 12.95
N HIS A 256 41.05 4.69 13.53
CA HIS A 256 42.30 5.23 14.13
C HIS A 256 42.20 5.62 15.61
N ASP A 257 42.91 5.01 16.49
CA ASP A 257 44.34 4.55 16.60
C ASP A 257 44.46 3.34 17.52
#